data_d2c243cd3c034050c34a5edfaf629090
#
_entry.id   d2c243cd3c034050c34a5edfaf629090
#
_cell.length_a   1.000
_cell.length_b   1.000
_cell.length_c   1.000
_cell.angle_alpha   90.00
_cell.angle_beta   90.00
_cell.angle_gamma   90.00
#
_symmetry.space_group_name_H-M   'P 1'
#
loop_
_entity.id
_entity.type
_entity.pdbx_description
1 polymer ?
#
loop_
_entity_poly.entity_id
_entity_poly.type
_entity_poly.pdbx_seq_one_letter_code
_entity_poly.pdbx_strand_id
1 'polypeptide(L)'
;KAYPSGMLTDYARTLPSLWCARKSKIAGYDGTSMFENEKSEVTYPNIDVEACWDETGNNINVTTKVEPCMTPDAVNTYAIGYVLTASGLKNDKWLQQADYSAYTSDSYKDAPPEMDFFRNPSNYVDGNYYVKGYTFNHVAIESQGIRYGIANSLTGNFVPNEIKTHTTTFSNINQYNLIQDRNKLEVVAILFDTKNDRIENVAKCRI
;
A
#
# COMPACT_ATOMS: atom_id res chain seq x y z
N LYS A 1 -0.80 11.64 19.13
CA LYS A 1 -2.02 11.35 18.34
C LYS A 1 -1.72 10.08 17.55
N ALA A 2 -2.39 8.99 17.88
CA ALA A 2 -2.36 7.80 17.04
C ALA A 2 -3.05 8.14 15.72
N TYR A 3 -2.34 8.02 14.61
CA TYR A 3 -2.95 8.15 13.30
C TYR A 3 -3.64 6.83 12.94
N PRO A 4 -4.82 6.88 12.35
CA PRO A 4 -5.44 5.67 11.81
C PRO A 4 -4.48 5.02 10.83
N SER A 5 -4.19 3.76 11.00
CA SER A 5 -3.22 3.02 10.20
C SER A 5 -3.86 2.13 9.15
N GLY A 6 -5.15 2.27 8.93
CA GLY A 6 -5.85 1.53 7.90
C GLY A 6 -6.68 2.48 7.06
N MET A 7 -6.43 2.48 5.76
CA MET A 7 -7.28 3.10 4.78
C MET A 7 -7.56 2.02 3.73
N LEU A 8 -8.82 1.64 3.62
CA LEU A 8 -9.28 0.66 2.63
C LEU A 8 -9.73 1.36 1.35
N THR A 9 -10.80 0.94 0.75
CA THR A 9 -11.28 1.49 -0.53
C THR A 9 -11.72 2.95 -0.44
N ASP A 10 -12.22 3.36 0.71
CA ASP A 10 -12.64 4.73 0.97
C ASP A 10 -11.57 5.48 1.74
N TYR A 11 -10.76 6.26 1.06
CA TYR A 11 -9.67 7.01 1.69
C TYR A 11 -10.15 8.23 2.51
N ALA A 12 -11.42 8.63 2.40
CA ALA A 12 -12.02 9.57 3.33
C ALA A 12 -12.41 8.91 4.66
N ARG A 13 -12.52 7.57 4.68
CA ARG A 13 -12.77 6.77 5.88
C ARG A 13 -11.46 6.24 6.44
N THR A 14 -11.01 6.84 7.52
CA THR A 14 -9.88 6.29 8.25
C THR A 14 -10.35 5.18 9.18
N LEU A 15 -9.80 3.99 8.99
CA LEU A 15 -10.05 2.88 9.88
C LEU A 15 -9.08 2.91 11.06
N PRO A 16 -9.51 2.43 12.24
CA PRO A 16 -8.60 2.11 13.32
C PRO A 16 -7.53 1.13 12.81
N SER A 17 -6.37 1.16 13.39
CA SER A 17 -5.33 0.19 13.09
C SER A 17 -5.91 -1.23 13.04
N LEU A 18 -5.79 -1.93 11.94
CA LEU A 18 -6.25 -3.30 11.79
C LEU A 18 -5.65 -4.21 12.85
N TRP A 19 -4.44 -3.89 13.30
CA TRP A 19 -3.79 -4.60 14.38
C TRP A 19 -4.51 -4.42 15.73
N CYS A 20 -4.89 -3.20 16.08
CA CYS A 20 -5.65 -2.92 17.30
C CYS A 20 -7.07 -3.50 17.22
N ALA A 21 -7.70 -3.44 16.09
CA ALA A 21 -9.05 -3.92 15.86
C ALA A 21 -9.16 -5.45 15.95
N ARG A 22 -8.08 -6.19 15.75
CA ARG A 22 -8.07 -7.65 15.81
C ARG A 22 -8.46 -8.22 17.19
N LYS A 23 -8.17 -7.52 18.27
CA LYS A 23 -8.43 -7.99 19.65
C LYS A 23 -9.35 -7.11 20.48
N SER A 24 -9.70 -5.93 20.01
CA SER A 24 -10.56 -5.04 20.78
C SER A 24 -11.50 -4.25 19.87
N LYS A 25 -12.72 -4.08 20.33
CA LYS A 25 -13.63 -3.10 19.75
C LYS A 25 -13.15 -1.72 20.15
N ILE A 26 -12.52 -1.01 19.25
CA ILE A 26 -12.14 0.38 19.45
C ILE A 26 -13.31 1.24 19.00
N ALA A 27 -13.93 1.97 19.90
CA ALA A 27 -15.08 2.85 19.63
C ALA A 27 -16.26 2.16 18.93
N GLY A 28 -16.49 0.87 19.24
CA GLY A 28 -17.58 0.10 18.63
C GLY A 28 -17.29 -0.49 17.24
N TYR A 29 -16.10 -0.28 16.71
CA TYR A 29 -15.70 -0.87 15.43
C TYR A 29 -15.06 -2.25 15.64
N ASP A 30 -15.53 -3.21 14.88
CA ASP A 30 -14.89 -4.50 14.70
C ASP A 30 -14.10 -4.46 13.39
N GLY A 31 -12.79 -4.30 13.48
CA GLY A 31 -11.93 -4.20 12.29
C GLY A 31 -11.92 -5.46 11.44
N THR A 32 -12.21 -6.63 12.03
CA THR A 32 -12.35 -7.87 11.26
C THR A 32 -13.58 -7.82 10.39
N SER A 33 -14.73 -7.44 10.95
CA SER A 33 -15.98 -7.30 10.17
C SER A 33 -15.85 -6.24 9.08
N MET A 34 -15.18 -5.12 9.36
CA MET A 34 -14.93 -4.09 8.36
C MET A 34 -14.06 -4.61 7.22
N PHE A 35 -12.99 -5.33 7.53
CA PHE A 35 -12.12 -5.93 6.54
C PHE A 35 -12.85 -6.96 5.67
N GLU A 36 -13.64 -7.85 6.28
CA GLU A 36 -14.41 -8.87 5.53
C GLU A 36 -15.51 -8.23 4.67
N ASN A 37 -16.14 -7.17 5.12
CA ASN A 37 -17.11 -6.42 4.33
C ASN A 37 -16.43 -5.80 3.09
N GLU A 38 -15.32 -5.07 3.26
CA GLU A 38 -14.59 -4.47 2.15
C GLU A 38 -14.04 -5.53 1.17
N LYS A 39 -13.57 -6.66 1.70
CA LYS A 39 -13.10 -7.79 0.88
C LYS A 39 -14.20 -8.40 0.03
N SER A 40 -15.46 -8.32 0.47
CA SER A 40 -16.62 -8.83 -0.26
C SER A 40 -17.15 -7.87 -1.33
N GLU A 41 -16.70 -6.60 -1.31
CA GLU A 41 -17.07 -5.63 -2.32
C GLU A 41 -16.55 -6.05 -3.69
N VAL A 42 -17.41 -5.93 -4.69
CA VAL A 42 -17.06 -6.25 -6.08
C VAL A 42 -16.55 -4.98 -6.75
N THR A 43 -15.33 -5.03 -7.25
CA THR A 43 -14.76 -3.96 -8.08
C THR A 43 -15.05 -4.24 -9.55
N TYR A 44 -15.60 -3.27 -10.26
CA TYR A 44 -16.00 -3.45 -11.65
C TYR A 44 -14.89 -3.24 -12.69
N PRO A 45 -13.92 -2.33 -12.51
CA PRO A 45 -12.78 -2.21 -13.40
C PRO A 45 -11.67 -3.20 -13.00
N ASN A 46 -11.25 -4.02 -13.95
CA ASN A 46 -9.99 -4.73 -13.81
C ASN A 46 -8.82 -3.75 -14.02
N ILE A 47 -7.77 -3.92 -13.26
CA ILE A 47 -6.53 -3.17 -13.42
C ILE A 47 -5.36 -4.14 -13.53
N ASP A 48 -4.48 -3.88 -14.47
CA ASP A 48 -3.22 -4.60 -14.65
C ASP A 48 -2.07 -3.59 -14.80
N VAL A 49 -0.90 -3.94 -14.28
CA VAL A 49 0.29 -3.08 -14.30
C VAL A 49 1.53 -3.87 -14.67
N GLU A 50 2.31 -3.32 -15.58
CA GLU A 50 3.62 -3.82 -15.99
C GLU A 50 4.65 -2.72 -15.78
N ALA A 51 5.85 -3.08 -15.35
CA ALA A 51 6.94 -2.15 -15.18
C ALA A 51 8.27 -2.77 -15.60
N CYS A 52 9.12 -1.98 -16.23
CA CYS A 52 10.46 -2.40 -16.62
C CYS A 52 11.46 -1.24 -16.53
N TRP A 53 12.71 -1.60 -16.34
CA TRP A 53 13.81 -0.64 -16.47
C TRP A 53 13.92 -0.15 -17.92
N ASP A 54 14.29 1.13 -18.07
CA ASP A 54 14.71 1.64 -19.37
C ASP A 54 16.10 1.08 -19.76
N GLU A 55 16.52 1.36 -20.97
CA GLU A 55 17.83 0.90 -21.50
C GLU A 55 19.02 1.42 -20.68
N THR A 56 18.88 2.56 -20.03
CA THR A 56 19.93 3.15 -19.17
C THR A 56 19.97 2.50 -17.79
N GLY A 57 18.91 1.79 -17.41
CA GLY A 57 18.74 1.25 -16.08
C GLY A 57 18.60 2.31 -14.99
N ASN A 58 18.19 3.52 -15.34
CA ASN A 58 18.04 4.63 -14.39
C ASN A 58 16.58 5.06 -14.19
N ASN A 59 15.70 4.68 -15.11
CA ASN A 59 14.28 4.99 -15.04
C ASN A 59 13.46 3.70 -15.08
N ILE A 60 12.27 3.74 -14.51
CA ILE A 60 11.31 2.64 -14.54
C ILE A 60 10.10 3.10 -15.34
N ASN A 61 9.88 2.49 -16.49
CA ASN A 61 8.72 2.71 -17.32
C ASN A 61 7.58 1.83 -16.83
N VAL A 62 6.40 2.42 -16.66
CA VAL A 62 5.20 1.76 -16.15
C VAL A 62 4.08 1.87 -17.17
N THR A 63 3.42 0.76 -17.44
CA THR A 63 2.21 0.70 -18.25
C THR A 63 1.09 0.09 -17.46
N THR A 64 -0.04 0.78 -17.37
CA THR A 64 -1.24 0.30 -16.67
C THR A 64 -2.39 0.18 -17.64
N LYS A 65 -3.10 -0.92 -17.58
CA LYS A 65 -4.30 -1.21 -18.35
C LYS A 65 -5.49 -1.28 -17.40
N VAL A 66 -6.56 -0.59 -17.73
CA VAL A 66 -7.83 -0.61 -17.01
C VAL A 66 -8.92 -1.07 -17.95
N GLU A 67 -9.59 -2.14 -17.59
CA GLU A 67 -10.68 -2.74 -18.37
C GLU A 67 -11.99 -2.66 -17.57
N PRO A 68 -12.93 -1.81 -17.95
CA PRO A 68 -14.24 -1.78 -17.34
C PRO A 68 -15.02 -3.06 -17.64
N CYS A 69 -15.47 -3.78 -16.62
CA CYS A 69 -16.27 -5.00 -16.77
C CYS A 69 -17.77 -4.70 -16.96
N MET A 70 -18.20 -3.52 -16.56
CA MET A 70 -19.57 -3.03 -16.69
C MET A 70 -19.54 -1.57 -17.14
N THR A 71 -20.64 -1.09 -17.72
CA THR A 71 -20.78 0.35 -17.97
C THR A 71 -20.86 1.02 -16.58
N PRO A 72 -19.87 1.83 -16.21
CA PRO A 72 -19.99 2.64 -15.01
C PRO A 72 -21.23 3.51 -15.15
N ASP A 73 -21.89 3.82 -14.06
CA ASP A 73 -22.89 4.88 -14.06
C ASP A 73 -22.28 6.08 -14.78
N ALA A 74 -23.00 6.69 -15.71
CA ALA A 74 -22.52 7.60 -16.76
C ALA A 74 -21.67 8.80 -16.29
N VAL A 75 -21.15 8.80 -15.09
CA VAL A 75 -20.46 9.90 -14.43
C VAL A 75 -19.24 9.45 -13.60
N ASN A 76 -18.84 8.19 -13.62
CA ASN A 76 -17.65 7.78 -12.88
C ASN A 76 -16.40 8.27 -13.61
N THR A 77 -15.62 9.08 -12.93
CA THR A 77 -14.33 9.56 -13.41
C THR A 77 -13.24 8.80 -12.66
N TYR A 78 -12.37 8.16 -13.41
CA TYR A 78 -11.26 7.41 -12.84
C TYR A 78 -9.94 8.10 -13.10
N ALA A 79 -9.02 7.94 -12.17
CA ALA A 79 -7.64 8.36 -12.33
C ALA A 79 -6.69 7.33 -11.71
N ILE A 80 -5.46 7.27 -12.22
CA ILE A 80 -4.45 6.33 -11.71
C ILE A 80 -3.39 7.10 -10.94
N GLY A 81 -3.03 6.58 -9.77
CA GLY A 81 -1.85 6.96 -9.01
C GLY A 81 -0.88 5.80 -8.89
N TYR A 82 0.36 6.09 -8.57
CA TYR A 82 1.42 5.10 -8.50
C TYR A 82 2.26 5.26 -7.24
N VAL A 83 2.73 4.13 -6.72
CA VAL A 83 3.75 4.09 -5.66
C VAL A 83 4.84 3.13 -6.07
N LEU A 84 6.08 3.60 -6.06
CA LEU A 84 7.26 2.75 -6.13
C LEU A 84 7.63 2.33 -4.72
N THR A 85 7.74 1.04 -4.48
CA THR A 85 8.11 0.50 -3.17
C THR A 85 9.39 -0.32 -3.24
N ALA A 86 10.13 -0.36 -2.13
CA ALA A 86 11.28 -1.22 -1.94
C ALA A 86 11.10 -2.11 -0.72
N SER A 87 11.60 -3.34 -0.81
CA SER A 87 11.53 -4.33 0.26
C SER A 87 12.92 -4.81 0.69
N GLY A 88 12.98 -5.43 1.86
CA GLY A 88 14.21 -5.99 2.40
C GLY A 88 15.17 -4.95 2.97
N LEU A 89 14.68 -3.74 3.27
CA LEU A 89 15.51 -2.63 3.75
C LEU A 89 15.94 -2.87 5.19
N LYS A 90 17.23 -2.69 5.46
CA LYS A 90 17.83 -2.83 6.78
C LYS A 90 18.84 -1.71 7.05
N ASN A 91 18.89 -1.25 8.28
CA ASN A 91 19.94 -0.36 8.73
C ASN A 91 20.06 -0.48 10.26
N ASP A 92 21.29 -0.59 10.75
CA ASP A 92 21.57 -0.74 12.19
C ASP A 92 21.20 0.50 13.02
N LYS A 93 21.00 1.64 12.37
CA LYS A 93 20.56 2.89 13.00
C LYS A 93 19.03 3.06 13.00
N TRP A 94 18.31 2.21 12.30
CA TRP A 94 16.86 2.28 12.27
C TRP A 94 16.25 1.55 13.44
N LEU A 95 15.40 2.25 14.15
CA LEU A 95 14.67 1.74 15.30
C LEU A 95 13.19 1.73 14.97
N GLN A 96 12.53 0.61 15.27
CA GLN A 96 11.09 0.50 15.18
C GLN A 96 10.52 0.60 16.59
N GLN A 97 9.59 1.50 16.81
CA GLN A 97 8.89 1.58 18.10
C GLN A 97 7.97 0.37 18.26
N ALA A 98 8.04 -0.27 19.42
CA ALA A 98 7.34 -1.52 19.69
C ALA A 98 6.79 -1.59 21.15
N ASP A 99 6.42 -0.46 21.71
CA ASP A 99 5.97 -0.30 23.08
C ASP A 99 4.74 -1.14 23.45
N TYR A 100 3.91 -1.53 22.48
CA TYR A 100 2.75 -2.41 22.69
C TYR A 100 3.03 -3.89 22.44
N SER A 101 4.21 -4.22 21.99
CA SER A 101 4.62 -5.61 21.68
C SER A 101 5.39 -6.23 22.82
N ALA A 102 5.22 -5.69 24.03
CA ALA A 102 5.95 -6.14 25.21
C ALA A 102 5.87 -7.66 25.35
N TYR A 103 7.00 -8.32 25.18
CA TYR A 103 7.17 -9.78 25.23
C TYR A 103 6.72 -10.39 26.57
N THR A 104 6.62 -9.57 27.62
CA THR A 104 6.19 -9.96 28.96
C THR A 104 4.68 -9.91 29.15
N SER A 105 3.93 -9.37 28.21
CA SER A 105 2.48 -9.24 28.37
C SER A 105 1.75 -10.52 27.99
N ASP A 106 1.02 -11.09 28.92
CA ASP A 106 0.12 -12.23 28.68
C ASP A 106 -0.92 -11.94 27.59
N SER A 107 -1.23 -10.68 27.37
CA SER A 107 -2.17 -10.25 26.34
C SER A 107 -1.71 -10.58 24.92
N TYR A 108 -0.43 -10.86 24.73
CA TYR A 108 0.17 -11.12 23.41
C TYR A 108 0.73 -12.54 23.25
N LYS A 109 0.50 -13.42 24.22
CA LYS A 109 1.00 -14.81 24.13
C LYS A 109 0.48 -15.55 22.89
N ASP A 110 -0.71 -15.20 22.42
CA ASP A 110 -1.35 -15.76 21.23
C ASP A 110 -1.14 -14.90 19.98
N ALA A 111 -0.14 -14.01 19.98
CA ALA A 111 0.18 -13.22 18.80
C ALA A 111 0.70 -14.13 17.66
N PRO A 112 0.42 -13.77 16.41
CA PRO A 112 0.87 -14.56 15.28
C PRO A 112 2.40 -14.57 15.17
N PRO A 113 2.99 -15.59 14.51
CA PRO A 113 4.45 -15.74 14.40
C PRO A 113 5.17 -14.52 13.83
N GLU A 114 4.52 -13.74 12.98
CA GLU A 114 5.06 -12.50 12.42
C GLU A 114 5.40 -11.45 13.48
N MET A 115 4.80 -11.59 14.69
CA MET A 115 5.08 -10.71 15.82
C MET A 115 6.25 -11.20 16.69
N ASP A 116 6.80 -12.38 16.42
CA ASP A 116 7.86 -12.96 17.26
C ASP A 116 9.12 -12.08 17.31
N PHE A 117 9.44 -11.42 16.18
CA PHE A 117 10.54 -10.46 16.18
C PHE A 117 10.36 -9.37 17.23
N PHE A 118 9.16 -8.82 17.36
CA PHE A 118 8.81 -7.76 18.29
C PHE A 118 8.62 -8.25 19.74
N ARG A 119 8.54 -9.54 19.95
CA ARG A 119 8.40 -10.18 21.27
C ARG A 119 9.72 -10.66 21.84
N ASN A 120 10.76 -10.74 21.01
CA ASN A 120 12.06 -11.23 21.44
C ASN A 120 12.84 -10.13 22.17
N PRO A 121 13.16 -10.32 23.49
CA PRO A 121 13.89 -9.35 24.28
C PRO A 121 15.25 -8.96 23.68
N SER A 122 15.91 -9.89 22.97
CA SER A 122 17.22 -9.65 22.37
C SER A 122 17.20 -8.59 21.26
N ASN A 123 16.03 -8.28 20.71
CA ASN A 123 15.88 -7.27 19.67
C ASN A 123 15.65 -5.86 20.25
N TYR A 124 15.36 -5.77 21.56
CA TYR A 124 15.06 -4.49 22.19
C TYR A 124 16.31 -3.71 22.54
N VAL A 125 16.20 -2.40 22.42
CA VAL A 125 17.20 -1.42 22.83
C VAL A 125 16.51 -0.33 23.64
N ASP A 126 17.29 0.36 24.48
CA ASP A 126 16.90 1.58 25.19
C ASP A 126 15.55 1.47 25.92
N GLY A 127 15.53 0.66 26.94
CA GLY A 127 14.39 0.58 27.88
C GLY A 127 13.18 -0.19 27.38
N ASN A 128 13.33 -1.05 26.38
CA ASN A 128 12.28 -1.91 25.82
C ASN A 128 11.17 -1.21 25.02
N TYR A 129 11.46 -0.03 24.50
CA TYR A 129 10.49 0.69 23.64
C TYR A 129 10.81 0.56 22.15
N TYR A 130 12.04 0.25 21.81
CA TYR A 130 12.51 0.20 20.43
C TYR A 130 13.16 -1.14 20.12
N VAL A 131 12.90 -1.66 18.94
CA VAL A 131 13.60 -2.82 18.40
C VAL A 131 14.51 -2.40 17.26
N LYS A 132 15.65 -3.08 17.10
CA LYS A 132 16.62 -2.90 16.03
C LYS A 132 16.71 -4.13 15.15
N GLY A 133 17.29 -3.95 13.95
CA GLY A 133 17.53 -5.05 13.02
C GLY A 133 16.27 -5.54 12.30
N TYR A 134 15.18 -4.80 12.41
CA TYR A 134 13.96 -5.12 11.67
C TYR A 134 14.16 -4.93 10.16
N THR A 135 13.58 -5.83 9.38
CA THR A 135 13.57 -5.75 7.93
C THR A 135 12.30 -5.07 7.47
N PHE A 136 12.44 -3.91 6.84
CA PHE A 136 11.30 -3.16 6.33
C PHE A 136 10.98 -3.60 4.91
N ASN A 137 9.71 -3.92 4.67
CA ASN A 137 9.20 -4.32 3.36
C ASN A 137 8.12 -3.33 2.90
N HIS A 138 7.98 -3.22 1.58
CA HIS A 138 6.99 -2.35 0.93
C HIS A 138 7.08 -0.88 1.37
N VAL A 139 8.30 -0.40 1.58
CA VAL A 139 8.54 1.01 1.93
C VAL A 139 8.37 1.87 0.69
N ALA A 140 7.49 2.86 0.75
CA ALA A 140 7.29 3.81 -0.35
C ALA A 140 8.56 4.65 -0.56
N ILE A 141 9.09 4.61 -1.78
CA ILE A 141 10.29 5.35 -2.20
C ILE A 141 9.88 6.63 -2.94
N GLU A 142 8.94 6.50 -3.85
CA GLU A 142 8.40 7.60 -4.64
C GLU A 142 6.93 7.36 -4.93
N SER A 143 6.18 8.43 -5.21
CA SER A 143 4.77 8.32 -5.60
C SER A 143 4.37 9.38 -6.60
N GLN A 144 3.39 9.06 -7.42
CA GLN A 144 2.79 9.97 -8.40
C GLN A 144 1.26 9.88 -8.28
N GLY A 145 0.60 11.03 -8.15
CA GLY A 145 -0.85 11.11 -8.08
C GLY A 145 -1.48 10.37 -6.89
N ILE A 146 -0.76 10.22 -5.76
CA ILE A 146 -1.21 9.38 -4.64
C ILE A 146 -2.44 9.91 -3.92
N ARG A 147 -2.78 11.16 -4.08
CA ARG A 147 -3.91 11.76 -3.37
C ARG A 147 -5.25 11.58 -4.09
N TYR A 148 -5.26 11.79 -5.41
CA TYR A 148 -6.49 11.77 -6.20
C TYR A 148 -6.28 11.19 -7.61
N GLY A 149 -5.19 10.49 -7.82
CA GLY A 149 -4.74 10.08 -9.15
C GLY A 149 -4.06 11.23 -9.92
N ILE A 150 -3.43 10.87 -11.01
CA ILE A 150 -2.84 11.80 -11.98
C ILE A 150 -3.99 12.36 -12.83
N ALA A 151 -4.09 13.68 -12.91
CA ALA A 151 -5.14 14.33 -13.67
C ALA A 151 -5.11 13.88 -15.15
N ASN A 152 -6.28 13.54 -15.67
CA ASN A 152 -6.46 13.06 -17.06
C ASN A 152 -5.67 11.77 -17.40
N SER A 153 -5.25 10.99 -16.41
CA SER A 153 -4.59 9.69 -16.67
C SER A 153 -5.51 8.70 -17.39
N LEU A 154 -6.80 8.78 -17.16
CA LEU A 154 -7.83 8.03 -17.87
C LEU A 154 -8.88 9.01 -18.39
N THR A 155 -9.04 9.07 -19.72
CA THR A 155 -9.96 9.99 -20.37
C THR A 155 -10.98 9.26 -21.24
N GLY A 156 -12.08 9.96 -21.55
CA GLY A 156 -13.17 9.44 -22.39
C GLY A 156 -14.12 8.52 -21.66
N ASN A 157 -15.12 8.04 -22.38
CA ASN A 157 -16.12 7.14 -21.85
C ASN A 157 -15.53 5.77 -21.53
N PHE A 158 -15.96 5.20 -20.43
CA PHE A 158 -15.64 3.82 -20.07
C PHE A 158 -16.69 2.89 -20.67
N VAL A 159 -16.27 2.13 -21.66
CA VAL A 159 -17.13 1.13 -22.34
C VAL A 159 -16.68 -0.26 -21.90
N PRO A 160 -17.61 -1.17 -21.55
CA PRO A 160 -17.25 -2.53 -21.18
C PRO A 160 -16.32 -3.19 -22.19
N ASN A 161 -15.29 -3.86 -21.72
CA ASN A 161 -14.27 -4.54 -22.51
C ASN A 161 -13.37 -3.61 -23.40
N GLU A 162 -13.48 -2.28 -23.22
CA GLU A 162 -12.57 -1.34 -23.86
C GLU A 162 -11.42 -1.00 -22.91
N ILE A 163 -10.21 -1.46 -23.24
CA ILE A 163 -9.03 -1.22 -22.41
C ILE A 163 -8.58 0.24 -22.52
N LYS A 164 -8.45 0.90 -21.39
CA LYS A 164 -7.80 2.20 -21.27
C LYS A 164 -6.37 2.00 -20.79
N THR A 165 -5.42 2.66 -21.41
CA THR A 165 -4.00 2.53 -21.06
C THR A 165 -3.45 3.87 -20.59
N HIS A 166 -2.67 3.83 -19.52
CA HIS A 166 -1.88 4.96 -19.05
C HIS A 166 -0.43 4.54 -18.85
N THR A 167 0.49 5.41 -19.23
CA THR A 167 1.93 5.20 -19.07
C THR A 167 2.52 6.31 -18.22
N THR A 168 3.51 5.94 -17.39
CA THR A 168 4.29 6.91 -16.62
C THR A 168 5.72 6.40 -16.45
N THR A 169 6.61 7.26 -15.95
CA THR A 169 8.00 6.91 -15.70
C THR A 169 8.42 7.44 -14.32
N PHE A 170 8.98 6.56 -13.49
CA PHE A 170 9.75 6.96 -12.34
C PHE A 170 11.19 7.24 -12.78
N SER A 171 11.64 8.48 -12.66
CA SER A 171 12.92 8.93 -13.22
C SER A 171 14.01 9.01 -12.16
N ASN A 172 15.26 8.83 -12.58
CA ASN A 172 16.45 9.01 -11.73
C ASN A 172 16.43 8.13 -10.47
N ILE A 173 16.06 6.86 -10.61
CA ILE A 173 15.91 5.93 -9.49
C ILE A 173 17.22 5.78 -8.69
N ASN A 174 18.36 5.95 -9.34
CA ASN A 174 19.69 5.88 -8.69
C ASN A 174 19.93 6.99 -7.64
N GLN A 175 19.10 8.02 -7.59
CA GLN A 175 19.17 9.06 -6.53
C GLN A 175 18.70 8.55 -5.16
N TYR A 176 17.94 7.47 -5.11
CA TYR A 176 17.33 6.98 -3.87
C TYR A 176 18.27 6.02 -3.13
N ASN A 177 19.02 6.54 -2.20
CA ASN A 177 19.95 5.77 -1.35
C ASN A 177 19.27 4.71 -0.47
N LEU A 178 17.94 4.76 -0.34
CA LEU A 178 17.16 3.76 0.38
C LEU A 178 17.06 2.44 -0.38
N ILE A 179 17.24 2.44 -1.69
CA ILE A 179 17.15 1.22 -2.50
C ILE A 179 18.42 0.39 -2.30
N GLN A 180 18.31 -0.68 -1.53
CA GLN A 180 19.41 -1.58 -1.22
C GLN A 180 19.51 -2.76 -2.20
N ASP A 181 18.38 -3.15 -2.79
CA ASP A 181 18.31 -4.23 -3.77
C ASP A 181 17.28 -3.88 -4.85
N ARG A 182 17.75 -3.70 -6.07
CA ARG A 182 16.90 -3.32 -7.21
C ARG A 182 15.91 -4.42 -7.63
N ASN A 183 16.22 -5.69 -7.31
CA ASN A 183 15.32 -6.82 -7.60
C ASN A 183 14.14 -6.91 -6.61
N LYS A 184 14.12 -6.04 -5.59
CA LYS A 184 13.07 -5.96 -4.59
C LYS A 184 12.22 -4.70 -4.71
N LEU A 185 12.19 -4.14 -5.90
CA LEU A 185 11.31 -3.04 -6.23
C LEU A 185 9.99 -3.55 -6.80
N GLU A 186 8.91 -2.90 -6.40
CA GLU A 186 7.57 -3.15 -6.94
C GLU A 186 6.90 -1.82 -7.26
N VAL A 187 6.13 -1.79 -8.33
CA VAL A 187 5.22 -0.69 -8.64
C VAL A 187 3.81 -1.10 -8.25
N VAL A 188 3.14 -0.24 -7.51
CA VAL A 188 1.73 -0.35 -7.17
C VAL A 188 0.97 0.70 -7.97
N ALA A 189 0.01 0.29 -8.78
CA ALA A 189 -0.93 1.16 -9.47
C ALA A 189 -2.25 1.17 -8.71
N ILE A 190 -2.77 2.36 -8.41
CA ILE A 190 -4.00 2.57 -7.63
C ILE A 190 -5.02 3.26 -8.52
N LEU A 191 -6.16 2.62 -8.72
CA LEU A 191 -7.28 3.20 -9.43
C LEU A 191 -8.18 3.94 -8.46
N PHE A 192 -8.35 5.24 -8.67
CA PHE A 192 -9.23 6.10 -7.89
C PHE A 192 -10.54 6.33 -8.64
N ASP A 193 -11.65 6.17 -7.95
CA ASP A 193 -12.93 6.76 -8.34
C ASP A 193 -12.95 8.20 -7.79
N THR A 194 -12.66 9.15 -8.65
CA THR A 194 -12.49 10.55 -8.26
C THR A 194 -13.81 11.26 -7.98
N LYS A 195 -14.94 10.67 -8.37
CA LYS A 195 -16.26 11.19 -8.05
C LYS A 195 -16.68 10.87 -6.62
N ASN A 196 -16.36 9.65 -6.18
CA ASN A 196 -16.76 9.15 -4.87
C ASN A 196 -15.63 9.21 -3.85
N ASP A 197 -14.48 9.80 -4.21
CA ASP A 197 -13.32 9.97 -3.35
C ASP A 197 -12.85 8.64 -2.72
N ARG A 198 -12.76 7.57 -3.50
CA ARG A 198 -12.38 6.26 -3.01
C ARG A 198 -11.34 5.57 -3.90
N ILE A 199 -10.63 4.59 -3.32
CA ILE A 199 -9.85 3.63 -4.08
C ILE A 199 -10.80 2.58 -4.62
N GLU A 200 -10.80 2.41 -5.93
CA GLU A 200 -11.66 1.43 -6.61
C GLU A 200 -10.96 0.08 -6.76
N ASN A 201 -9.72 0.08 -7.18
CA ASN A 201 -8.95 -1.15 -7.34
C ASN A 201 -7.44 -0.87 -7.27
N VAL A 202 -6.65 -1.92 -7.09
CA VAL A 202 -5.19 -1.84 -6.99
C VAL A 202 -4.55 -3.03 -7.69
N ALA A 203 -3.49 -2.78 -8.43
CA ALA A 203 -2.61 -3.82 -8.96
C ALA A 203 -1.15 -3.54 -8.61
N LYS A 204 -0.33 -4.57 -8.62
CA LYS A 204 1.12 -4.42 -8.42
C LYS A 204 1.91 -5.37 -9.30
N CYS A 205 3.10 -4.95 -9.68
CA CYS A 205 4.07 -5.80 -10.37
C CYS A 205 5.47 -5.64 -9.79
N ARG A 206 6.31 -6.64 -9.99
CA ARG A 206 7.78 -6.53 -9.81
C ARG A 206 8.40 -5.97 -11.06
N ILE A 207 9.59 -5.38 -10.87
CA ILE A 207 10.37 -4.75 -11.94
C ILE A 207 11.49 -5.70 -12.35
#